data_6a853a1e1824f37c7ed9b7a3bdd0fc0d
#
_entry.id   6a853a1e1824f37c7ed9b7a3bdd0fc0d
#
_cell.length_a   1.000
_cell.length_b   1.000
_cell.length_c   1.000
_cell.angle_alpha   90.00
_cell.angle_beta   90.00
_cell.angle_gamma   90.00
#
_symmetry.space_group_name_H-M   'P 1'
#
loop_
_entity.id
_entity.type
_entity.pdbx_description
1 polymer ?
#
loop_
_entity_poly.entity_id
_entity_poly.type
_entity_poly.pdbx_seq_one_letter_code
_entity_poly.pdbx_strand_id
1 'polypeptide(L)'
;INAILEVRTILDPYALLVLCQQVEAHHHRVRLVRWGPRTLDIDVITYDDLVSDDPVLTLPHPRAHERAFVLVPWEQANPQAVIPSRDAATGEQTRHLVADLARRVRAADERAGVNAVRFMRDMNLPKNLFDSGAESEGV
;
A
#
# COMPACT_ATOMS: atom_id res chain seq x y z
N ILE A 1 -10.13 4.63 3.23
CA ILE A 1 -10.03 3.32 2.55
C ILE A 1 -8.57 3.10 2.20
N ASN A 2 -8.04 1.90 2.50
CA ASN A 2 -6.69 1.50 2.13
C ASN A 2 -6.79 0.27 1.22
N ALA A 3 -5.88 0.18 0.25
CA ALA A 3 -5.75 -0.96 -0.65
C ALA A 3 -4.27 -1.24 -0.92
N ILE A 4 -3.95 -2.46 -1.29
CA ILE A 4 -2.64 -2.85 -1.81
C ILE A 4 -2.77 -3.21 -3.28
N LEU A 5 -1.81 -2.74 -4.05
CA LEU A 5 -1.62 -3.12 -5.44
C LEU A 5 -0.25 -3.78 -5.59
N GLU A 6 -0.22 -4.94 -6.22
CA GLU A 6 1.01 -5.53 -6.72
C GLU A 6 1.08 -5.24 -8.22
N VAL A 7 2.16 -4.61 -8.66
CA VAL A 7 2.33 -4.17 -10.04
C VAL A 7 3.62 -4.73 -10.63
N ARG A 8 3.62 -4.98 -11.94
CA ARG A 8 4.83 -5.25 -12.72
C ARG A 8 5.15 -4.04 -13.56
N THR A 9 6.39 -3.59 -13.51
CA THR A 9 6.83 -2.39 -14.22
C THR A 9 8.25 -2.54 -14.72
N ILE A 10 8.60 -1.79 -15.77
CA ILE A 10 9.96 -1.60 -16.26
C ILE A 10 10.61 -0.32 -15.73
N LEU A 11 9.84 0.49 -14.97
CA LEU A 11 10.36 1.71 -14.35
C LEU A 11 11.31 1.31 -13.22
N ASP A 12 12.40 2.05 -13.06
CA ASP A 12 13.20 1.97 -11.85
C ASP A 12 12.43 2.52 -10.62
N PRO A 13 12.90 2.27 -9.39
CA PRO A 13 12.19 2.66 -8.16
C PRO A 13 11.86 4.16 -8.08
N TYR A 14 12.78 5.03 -8.53
CA TYR A 14 12.57 6.49 -8.47
C TYR A 14 11.59 6.94 -9.55
N ALA A 15 11.66 6.38 -10.75
CA ALA A 15 10.69 6.66 -11.81
C ALA A 15 9.28 6.21 -11.41
N LEU A 16 9.16 5.08 -10.69
CA LEU A 16 7.88 4.64 -10.14
C LEU A 16 7.37 5.63 -9.06
N LEU A 17 8.24 6.09 -8.15
CA LEU A 17 7.88 7.11 -7.16
C LEU A 17 7.36 8.38 -7.83
N VAL A 18 8.05 8.88 -8.86
CA VAL A 18 7.63 10.06 -9.62
C VAL A 18 6.27 9.84 -10.27
N LEU A 19 6.02 8.67 -10.84
CA LEU A 19 4.72 8.33 -11.42
C LEU A 19 3.62 8.35 -10.36
N CYS A 20 3.84 7.76 -9.18
CA CYS A 20 2.90 7.79 -8.07
C CYS A 20 2.56 9.24 -7.67
N GLN A 21 3.57 10.10 -7.54
CA GLN A 21 3.38 11.52 -7.21
C GLN A 21 2.60 12.29 -8.30
N GLN A 22 2.82 11.96 -9.57
CA GLN A 22 2.05 12.55 -10.67
C GLN A 22 0.57 12.15 -10.62
N VAL A 23 0.29 10.89 -10.32
CA VAL A 23 -1.08 10.38 -10.14
C VAL A 23 -1.76 11.08 -8.97
N GLU A 24 -1.10 11.20 -7.84
CA GLU A 24 -1.60 11.96 -6.68
C GLU A 24 -1.89 13.42 -7.04
N ALA A 25 -0.94 14.09 -7.71
CA ALA A 25 -1.09 15.48 -8.13
C ALA A 25 -2.28 15.67 -9.08
N HIS A 26 -2.51 14.72 -9.98
CA HIS A 26 -3.66 14.74 -10.88
C HIS A 26 -4.98 14.66 -10.10
N HIS A 27 -5.08 13.79 -9.13
CA HIS A 27 -6.25 13.64 -8.27
C HIS A 27 -6.45 14.83 -7.31
N HIS A 28 -5.38 15.54 -6.93
CA HIS A 28 -5.49 16.76 -6.11
C HIS A 28 -6.01 17.97 -6.89
N ARG A 29 -5.78 18.05 -8.21
CA ARG A 29 -6.25 19.18 -9.05
C ARG A 29 -7.76 19.22 -9.25
N VAL A 30 -8.47 18.13 -9.02
CA VAL A 30 -9.93 18.06 -9.12
C VAL A 30 -10.65 18.65 -7.90
N ARG A 31 -9.92 19.19 -6.90
CA ARG A 31 -10.49 19.71 -5.66
C ARG A 31 -10.99 21.14 -5.77
N LEU A 32 -12.31 21.29 -5.63
CA LEU A 32 -13.01 22.57 -5.41
C LEU A 32 -13.17 22.97 -3.93
N VAL A 33 -12.68 22.15 -2.98
CA VAL A 33 -12.89 22.40 -1.55
C VAL A 33 -11.56 22.57 -0.81
N ARG A 34 -11.31 23.79 -0.33
CA ARG A 34 -10.22 24.14 0.59
C ARG A 34 -10.44 23.38 1.91
N TRP A 35 -9.49 22.58 2.38
CA TRP A 35 -9.54 21.77 3.59
C TRP A 35 -10.24 20.40 3.51
N GLY A 36 -10.57 19.88 2.34
CA GLY A 36 -11.05 18.50 2.21
C GLY A 36 -9.94 17.45 2.46
N PRO A 37 -10.26 16.21 2.90
CA PRO A 37 -9.27 15.14 3.07
C PRO A 37 -8.53 14.85 1.76
N ARG A 38 -7.25 14.39 1.81
CA ARG A 38 -6.50 13.97 0.61
C ARG A 38 -7.32 12.94 -0.15
N THR A 39 -7.40 13.09 -1.48
CA THR A 39 -8.22 12.19 -2.31
C THR A 39 -7.50 10.87 -2.54
N LEU A 40 -6.17 10.89 -2.64
CA LEU A 40 -5.33 9.75 -2.91
C LEU A 40 -3.94 9.97 -2.30
N ASP A 41 -3.39 8.92 -1.68
CA ASP A 41 -2.04 8.85 -1.14
C ASP A 41 -1.46 7.51 -1.56
N ILE A 42 -0.33 7.50 -2.27
CA ILE A 42 0.27 6.31 -2.86
C ILE A 42 1.68 6.12 -2.30
N ASP A 43 1.84 5.14 -1.43
CA ASP A 43 3.13 4.77 -0.88
C ASP A 43 3.74 3.59 -1.66
N VAL A 44 5.00 3.69 -2.06
CA VAL A 44 5.78 2.55 -2.55
C VAL A 44 6.26 1.76 -1.33
N ILE A 45 5.71 0.56 -1.14
CA ILE A 45 5.98 -0.24 0.05
C ILE A 45 7.24 -1.07 -0.11
N THR A 46 7.34 -1.80 -1.22
CA THR A 46 8.54 -2.58 -1.60
C THR A 46 8.76 -2.45 -3.11
N TYR A 47 9.98 -2.70 -3.52
CA TYR A 47 10.35 -2.84 -4.93
C TYR A 47 11.30 -4.04 -5.04
N ASP A 48 10.81 -5.17 -5.51
CA ASP A 48 11.50 -6.46 -5.51
C ASP A 48 12.15 -6.74 -4.13
N ASP A 49 13.43 -7.12 -4.10
CA ASP A 49 14.21 -7.33 -2.88
C ASP A 49 15.07 -6.11 -2.49
N LEU A 50 14.78 -4.93 -3.06
CA LEU A 50 15.58 -3.74 -2.80
C LEU A 50 15.42 -3.26 -1.35
N VAL A 51 16.55 -3.08 -0.68
CA VAL A 51 16.64 -2.40 0.61
C VAL A 51 17.43 -1.11 0.41
N SER A 52 16.82 0.02 0.72
CA SER A 52 17.38 1.36 0.54
C SER A 52 17.13 2.24 1.75
N ASP A 53 18.16 2.89 2.24
CA ASP A 53 18.08 3.88 3.33
C ASP A 53 18.03 5.33 2.78
N ASP A 54 17.84 5.49 1.45
CA ASP A 54 17.72 6.81 0.84
C ASP A 54 16.50 7.55 1.39
N PRO A 55 16.67 8.77 1.94
CA PRO A 55 15.56 9.52 2.54
C PRO A 55 14.47 9.91 1.52
N VAL A 56 14.78 9.94 0.22
CA VAL A 56 13.80 10.20 -0.85
C VAL A 56 12.94 8.97 -1.11
N LEU A 57 13.54 7.78 -1.04
CA LEU A 57 12.86 6.51 -1.25
C LEU A 57 13.46 5.43 -0.36
N THR A 58 13.03 5.40 0.88
CA THR A 58 13.38 4.34 1.83
C THR A 58 12.56 3.09 1.52
N LEU A 59 13.23 1.98 1.26
CA LEU A 59 12.61 0.69 0.93
C LEU A 59 13.18 -0.44 1.79
N PRO A 60 12.33 -1.32 2.32
CA PRO A 60 10.86 -1.21 2.38
C PRO A 60 10.41 0.06 3.09
N HIS A 61 9.16 0.47 2.85
CA HIS A 61 8.59 1.61 3.57
C HIS A 61 8.78 1.43 5.09
N PRO A 62 9.35 2.41 5.82
CA PRO A 62 9.86 2.22 7.19
C PRO A 62 8.86 1.65 8.19
N ARG A 63 7.57 1.94 8.00
CA ARG A 63 6.50 1.51 8.92
C ARG A 63 5.59 0.43 8.35
N ALA A 64 5.90 -0.16 7.20
CA ALA A 64 5.03 -1.16 6.57
C ALA A 64 4.84 -2.40 7.46
N HIS A 65 5.90 -2.83 8.13
CA HIS A 65 5.94 -4.04 8.96
C HIS A 65 5.11 -3.98 10.25
N GLU A 66 4.64 -2.79 10.64
CA GLU A 66 3.87 -2.56 11.89
C GLU A 66 2.42 -2.09 11.65
N ARG A 67 2.04 -1.86 10.38
CA ARG A 67 0.72 -1.29 10.04
C ARG A 67 -0.25 -2.36 9.57
N ALA A 68 -1.28 -2.63 10.38
CA ALA A 68 -2.32 -3.60 10.03
C ALA A 68 -3.02 -3.27 8.70
N PHE A 69 -3.28 -1.98 8.43
CA PHE A 69 -3.93 -1.54 7.19
C PHE A 69 -3.05 -1.65 5.93
N VAL A 70 -1.77 -1.98 6.08
CA VAL A 70 -0.85 -2.38 5.00
C VAL A 70 -0.77 -3.89 4.92
N LEU A 71 -0.41 -4.55 6.01
CA LEU A 71 -0.10 -5.98 6.04
C LEU A 71 -1.30 -6.87 5.74
N VAL A 72 -2.48 -6.52 6.28
CA VAL A 72 -3.68 -7.35 6.12
C VAL A 72 -4.19 -7.38 4.68
N PRO A 73 -4.37 -6.26 3.98
CA PRO A 73 -4.74 -6.29 2.56
C PRO A 73 -3.63 -6.85 1.67
N TRP A 74 -2.36 -6.72 2.08
CA TRP A 74 -1.25 -7.29 1.32
C TRP A 74 -1.24 -8.81 1.38
N GLU A 75 -1.40 -9.41 2.56
CA GLU A 75 -1.57 -10.86 2.72
C GLU A 75 -2.72 -11.40 1.85
N GLN A 76 -3.81 -10.65 1.72
CA GLN A 76 -4.95 -11.04 0.88
C GLN A 76 -4.65 -10.94 -0.61
N ALA A 77 -3.91 -9.92 -1.03
CA ALA A 77 -3.52 -9.74 -2.43
C ALA A 77 -2.50 -10.79 -2.86
N ASN A 78 -1.52 -11.10 -1.99
CA ASN A 78 -0.49 -12.09 -2.23
C ASN A 78 -0.07 -12.79 -0.92
N PRO A 79 -0.60 -13.99 -0.63
CA PRO A 79 -0.26 -14.75 0.57
C PRO A 79 1.22 -15.17 0.67
N GLN A 80 1.96 -15.13 -0.44
CA GLN A 80 3.38 -15.46 -0.53
C GLN A 80 4.29 -14.22 -0.44
N ALA A 81 3.70 -13.03 -0.30
CA ALA A 81 4.45 -11.79 -0.24
C ALA A 81 5.46 -11.77 0.91
N VAL A 82 6.61 -11.18 0.66
CA VAL A 82 7.68 -11.00 1.66
C VAL A 82 8.11 -9.55 1.72
N ILE A 83 8.55 -9.14 2.91
CA ILE A 83 9.23 -7.86 3.11
C ILE A 83 10.73 -8.17 3.26
N PRO A 84 11.60 -7.66 2.37
CA PRO A 84 13.03 -7.75 2.55
C PRO A 84 13.47 -6.86 3.72
N SER A 85 14.52 -7.27 4.42
CA SER A 85 15.18 -6.44 5.41
C SER A 85 16.68 -6.68 5.36
N ARG A 86 17.45 -5.76 5.93
CA ARG A 86 18.90 -5.89 6.09
C ARG A 86 19.27 -5.67 7.54
N ASP A 87 20.00 -6.61 8.12
CA ASP A 87 20.57 -6.43 9.44
C ASP A 87 21.62 -5.31 9.40
N ALA A 88 21.50 -4.31 10.27
CA ALA A 88 22.36 -3.14 10.28
C ALA A 88 23.79 -3.45 10.74
N ALA A 89 24.00 -4.52 11.54
CA ALA A 89 25.30 -4.87 12.07
C ALA A 89 26.08 -5.80 11.13
N THR A 90 25.38 -6.77 10.52
CA THR A 90 26.00 -7.81 9.69
C THR A 90 25.87 -7.54 8.19
N GLY A 91 24.93 -6.69 7.78
CA GLY A 91 24.58 -6.46 6.37
C GLY A 91 23.80 -7.61 5.73
N GLU A 92 23.46 -8.65 6.52
CA GLU A 92 22.75 -9.81 6.02
C GLU A 92 21.32 -9.43 5.60
N GLN A 93 20.92 -9.87 4.41
CA GLN A 93 19.55 -9.72 3.94
C GLN A 93 18.69 -10.88 4.42
N THR A 94 17.54 -10.53 4.96
CA THR A 94 16.49 -11.47 5.38
C THR A 94 15.18 -11.13 4.71
N ARG A 95 14.22 -12.06 4.75
CA ARG A 95 12.86 -11.87 4.22
C ARG A 95 11.85 -12.29 5.26
N HIS A 96 10.85 -11.47 5.47
CA HIS A 96 9.78 -11.74 6.41
C HIS A 96 8.47 -11.97 5.65
N LEU A 97 7.82 -13.09 5.89
CA LEU A 97 6.52 -13.37 5.27
C LEU A 97 5.48 -12.35 5.77
N VAL A 98 4.80 -11.69 4.85
CA VAL A 98 3.76 -10.69 5.18
C VAL A 98 2.64 -11.30 6.01
N ALA A 99 2.25 -12.55 5.74
CA ALA A 99 1.25 -13.28 6.51
C ALA A 99 1.62 -13.44 7.99
N ASP A 100 2.90 -13.67 8.31
CA ASP A 100 3.36 -13.79 9.69
C ASP A 100 3.32 -12.44 10.42
N LEU A 101 3.72 -11.38 9.73
CA LEU A 101 3.65 -10.02 10.26
C LEU A 101 2.20 -9.59 10.47
N ALA A 102 1.31 -9.86 9.51
CA ALA A 102 -0.11 -9.56 9.60
C ALA A 102 -0.76 -10.27 10.80
N ARG A 103 -0.42 -11.54 11.03
CA ARG A 103 -0.90 -12.32 12.19
C ARG A 103 -0.46 -11.69 13.51
N ARG A 104 0.80 -11.25 13.61
CA ARG A 104 1.34 -10.60 14.82
C ARG A 104 0.62 -9.28 15.12
N VAL A 105 0.40 -8.46 14.10
CA VAL A 105 -0.27 -7.16 14.26
C VAL A 105 -1.74 -7.35 14.64
N ARG A 106 -2.47 -8.27 13.99
CA ARG A 106 -3.86 -8.61 14.38
C ARG A 106 -3.94 -9.04 15.85
N ALA A 107 -3.06 -9.95 16.28
CA ALA A 107 -3.05 -10.41 17.68
C ALA A 107 -2.71 -9.28 18.67
N ALA A 108 -1.93 -8.29 18.28
CA ALA A 108 -1.66 -7.10 19.09
C ALA A 108 -2.89 -6.19 19.16
N ASP A 109 -3.57 -5.95 18.05
CA ASP A 109 -4.78 -5.13 17.96
C ASP A 109 -5.92 -5.74 18.77
N GLU A 110 -6.13 -7.06 18.69
CA GLU A 110 -7.12 -7.79 19.46
C GLU A 110 -6.88 -7.64 20.97
N ARG A 111 -5.63 -7.78 21.43
CA ARG A 111 -5.26 -7.58 22.84
C ARG A 111 -5.48 -6.13 23.30
N ALA A 112 -5.32 -5.17 22.41
CA ALA A 112 -5.55 -3.76 22.67
C ALA A 112 -7.04 -3.36 22.56
N GLY A 113 -7.92 -4.28 22.14
CA GLY A 113 -9.34 -3.99 21.88
C GLY A 113 -9.56 -3.11 20.67
N VAL A 114 -8.60 -3.08 19.74
CA VAL A 114 -8.63 -2.26 18.52
C VAL A 114 -9.05 -3.13 17.34
N ASN A 115 -10.02 -2.66 16.57
CA ASN A 115 -10.40 -3.27 15.30
C ASN A 115 -9.88 -2.37 14.16
N ALA A 116 -8.57 -2.45 13.90
CA ALA A 116 -7.86 -1.54 13.01
C ALA A 116 -8.19 -1.73 11.53
N VAL A 117 -8.69 -2.91 11.13
CA VAL A 117 -8.98 -3.24 9.74
C VAL A 117 -10.38 -3.79 9.58
N ARG A 118 -11.19 -3.11 8.76
CA ARG A 118 -12.51 -3.57 8.32
C ARG A 118 -12.48 -3.80 6.80
N PHE A 119 -13.03 -4.89 6.35
CA PHE A 119 -13.09 -5.21 4.93
C PHE A 119 -14.20 -4.44 4.22
N MET A 120 -13.93 -4.01 2.98
CA MET A 120 -14.93 -3.30 2.17
C MET A 120 -16.19 -4.13 1.89
N ARG A 121 -16.06 -5.46 1.77
CA ARG A 121 -17.22 -6.36 1.61
C ARG A 121 -18.18 -6.32 2.80
N ASP A 122 -17.67 -5.92 3.98
CA ASP A 122 -18.46 -5.81 5.21
C ASP A 122 -19.07 -4.40 5.36
N MET A 123 -18.73 -3.50 4.44
CA MET A 123 -19.31 -2.17 4.29
C MET A 123 -20.35 -2.25 3.17
N ASN A 124 -21.58 -1.84 3.44
CA ASN A 124 -22.66 -1.81 2.45
C ASN A 124 -22.40 -0.69 1.42
N LEU A 125 -21.44 -0.93 0.52
CA LEU A 125 -21.03 0.04 -0.51
C LEU A 125 -22.03 -0.03 -1.68
N PRO A 126 -22.38 1.11 -2.28
CA PRO A 126 -23.24 1.12 -3.47
C PRO A 126 -22.55 0.35 -4.61
N LYS A 127 -23.30 -0.51 -5.29
CA LYS A 127 -22.79 -1.41 -6.35
C LYS A 127 -22.14 -0.69 -7.53
N ASN A 128 -22.42 0.59 -7.71
CA ASN A 128 -21.92 1.44 -8.79
C ASN A 128 -20.63 2.19 -8.45
N LEU A 129 -20.01 1.93 -7.30
CA LEU A 129 -18.78 2.63 -6.89
C LEU A 129 -17.59 2.35 -7.83
N PHE A 130 -17.62 1.24 -8.57
CA PHE A 130 -16.58 0.80 -9.50
C PHE A 130 -17.05 0.74 -10.96
N ASP A 131 -18.31 1.07 -11.20
CA ASP A 131 -18.89 1.09 -12.54
C ASP A 131 -18.69 2.50 -13.15
N SER A 132 -17.44 2.83 -13.44
CA SER A 132 -17.14 3.97 -14.32
C SER A 132 -17.49 3.50 -15.72
N GLY A 133 -18.68 3.84 -16.18
CA GLY A 133 -19.19 3.54 -17.51
C GLY A 133 -18.14 3.85 -18.58
N ALA A 134 -17.58 2.82 -19.15
CA ALA A 134 -17.01 2.86 -20.49
C ALA A 134 -18.20 2.84 -21.45
N GLU A 135 -18.91 3.95 -21.58
CA GLU A 135 -19.74 4.17 -22.75
C GLU A 135 -18.79 4.34 -23.94
N SER A 136 -18.62 3.26 -24.69
CA SER A 136 -18.09 3.31 -26.04
C SER A 136 -19.10 4.09 -26.89
N GLU A 137 -18.87 5.38 -27.09
CA GLU A 137 -19.47 6.07 -28.23
C GLU A 137 -18.87 5.51 -29.50
N GLY A 138 -19.60 4.61 -30.13
CA GLY A 138 -19.39 4.23 -31.51
C GLY A 138 -20.00 5.29 -32.41
N VAL A 139 -19.19 5.76 -33.35
CA VAL A 139 -19.59 6.18 -34.70
C VAL A 139 -18.51 5.72 -35.65
#